data_c97c648dc1e50957f5cceb4ecd0e09e0
#
_entry.id   c97c648dc1e50957f5cceb4ecd0e09e0
#
_cell.length_a   1.000
_cell.length_b   1.000
_cell.length_c   1.000
_cell.angle_alpha   90.00
_cell.angle_beta   90.00
_cell.angle_gamma   90.00
#
_symmetry.space_group_name_H-M   'P 1'
#
loop_
_entity.id
_entity.type
_entity.pdbx_description
1 polymer ?
#
loop_
_entity_poly.entity_id
_entity_poly.type
_entity_poly.pdbx_seq_one_letter_code
_entity_poly.pdbx_strand_id
1 'polypeptide(L)'
;MQLIDNGAFEDMRDGFIQELLDKGYGEDKVEIIYKNAQGDATNLNTICQEMVDSQVDLVATIATPASQAMVAMESDVPIVFISVSNPIGAGLLTTMEQPDKNATGTSNAIPIEDIFALSDDLTPGMQTYGLLYCTNEVNSVTTIENAKNYLDEKGLQYVEQIVTNSSEVQQAAQALVGNVDAIFVPNDSVIQAAMPLVAEVARDAKIPVYGSSAVMVNSGAFATVAITDTEIGMISADMAIAHFEGKEMADIPALVVPANAIVVNEDTAEALGVTLSDEQKADITFVRDSAN
;
A
#
# COMPACT_ATOMS: atom_id res chain seq x y z
N MET A 1 -0.54 -14.72 -4.06
CA MET A 1 -1.41 -14.84 -2.86
C MET A 1 -1.54 -13.51 -2.14
N GLN A 2 -2.64 -13.28 -1.42
CA GLN A 2 -2.89 -12.03 -0.69
C GLN A 2 -3.64 -12.28 0.62
N LEU A 3 -3.53 -11.34 1.57
CA LEU A 3 -4.22 -11.44 2.85
C LEU A 3 -5.72 -11.15 2.73
N ILE A 4 -6.10 -10.11 2.00
CA ILE A 4 -7.48 -9.60 1.89
C ILE A 4 -7.71 -9.04 0.49
N ASP A 5 -8.97 -9.01 0.02
CA ASP A 5 -9.33 -8.30 -1.19
C ASP A 5 -9.49 -6.80 -0.92
N ASN A 6 -8.88 -6.01 -1.79
CA ASN A 6 -9.15 -4.60 -1.98
C ASN A 6 -8.73 -4.20 -3.39
N GLY A 7 -9.20 -3.05 -3.89
CA GLY A 7 -8.95 -2.63 -5.27
C GLY A 7 -7.47 -2.52 -5.63
N ALA A 8 -6.60 -2.03 -4.70
CA ALA A 8 -5.16 -1.96 -4.94
C ALA A 8 -4.55 -3.34 -5.20
N PHE A 9 -4.92 -4.33 -4.40
CA PHE A 9 -4.38 -5.68 -4.53
C PHE A 9 -4.89 -6.38 -5.79
N GLU A 10 -6.11 -6.06 -6.23
CA GLU A 10 -6.66 -6.52 -7.50
C GLU A 10 -5.90 -5.90 -8.66
N ASP A 11 -5.66 -4.58 -8.65
CA ASP A 11 -4.91 -3.88 -9.68
C ASP A 11 -3.45 -4.38 -9.76
N MET A 12 -2.79 -4.63 -8.63
CA MET A 12 -1.44 -5.23 -8.59
C MET A 12 -1.43 -6.64 -9.16
N ARG A 13 -2.40 -7.47 -8.77
CA ARG A 13 -2.55 -8.84 -9.29
C ARG A 13 -2.79 -8.82 -10.80
N ASP A 14 -3.73 -8.00 -11.25
CA ASP A 14 -4.12 -7.94 -12.65
C ASP A 14 -2.99 -7.37 -13.50
N GLY A 15 -2.25 -6.36 -13.02
CA GLY A 15 -1.03 -5.86 -13.65
C GLY A 15 0.06 -6.92 -13.75
N PHE A 16 0.28 -7.70 -12.69
CA PHE A 16 1.23 -8.81 -12.69
C PHE A 16 0.86 -9.88 -13.73
N ILE A 17 -0.41 -10.28 -13.78
CA ILE A 17 -0.89 -11.28 -14.74
C ILE A 17 -0.81 -10.75 -16.17
N GLN A 18 -1.21 -9.49 -16.39
CA GLN A 18 -1.19 -8.88 -17.72
C GLN A 18 0.23 -8.81 -18.28
N GLU A 19 1.22 -8.40 -17.47
CA GLU A 19 2.61 -8.35 -17.91
C GLU A 19 3.17 -9.74 -18.25
N LEU A 20 2.84 -10.77 -17.48
CA LEU A 20 3.17 -12.15 -17.84
C LEU A 20 2.63 -12.51 -19.21
N LEU A 21 1.38 -12.20 -19.51
CA LEU A 21 0.73 -12.47 -20.80
C LEU A 21 1.40 -11.69 -21.93
N ASP A 22 1.65 -10.40 -21.75
CA ASP A 22 2.27 -9.52 -22.76
C ASP A 22 3.70 -9.96 -23.11
N LYS A 23 4.43 -10.55 -22.14
CA LYS A 23 5.76 -11.15 -22.33
C LYS A 23 5.70 -12.60 -22.84
N GLY A 24 4.52 -13.12 -23.14
CA GLY A 24 4.33 -14.44 -23.74
C GLY A 24 4.34 -15.60 -22.74
N TYR A 25 4.04 -15.35 -21.46
CA TYR A 25 3.79 -16.36 -20.44
C TYR A 25 2.28 -16.57 -20.27
N GLY A 26 1.64 -17.11 -21.29
CA GLY A 26 0.23 -17.46 -21.32
C GLY A 26 -0.06 -18.81 -20.66
N GLU A 27 -1.34 -19.25 -20.71
CA GLU A 27 -1.83 -20.51 -20.12
C GLU A 27 -1.12 -21.77 -20.63
N ASP A 28 -0.44 -21.68 -21.78
CA ASP A 28 0.39 -22.75 -22.33
C ASP A 28 1.76 -22.90 -21.63
N LYS A 29 2.18 -21.91 -20.83
CA LYS A 29 3.45 -21.89 -20.12
C LYS A 29 3.33 -21.76 -18.62
N VAL A 30 2.31 -21.05 -18.12
CA VAL A 30 2.14 -20.74 -16.69
C VAL A 30 0.71 -21.04 -16.26
N GLU A 31 0.56 -21.82 -15.20
CA GLU A 31 -0.70 -21.98 -14.46
C GLU A 31 -0.68 -21.04 -13.25
N ILE A 32 -1.69 -20.18 -13.14
CA ILE A 32 -1.82 -19.22 -12.05
C ILE A 32 -2.80 -19.72 -11.02
N ILE A 33 -2.31 -19.98 -9.80
CA ILE A 33 -3.11 -20.40 -8.64
C ILE A 33 -3.35 -19.20 -7.74
N TYR A 34 -4.55 -18.63 -7.77
CA TYR A 34 -4.93 -17.52 -6.89
C TYR A 34 -5.42 -18.00 -5.54
N LYS A 35 -4.90 -17.40 -4.46
CA LYS A 35 -5.32 -17.65 -3.07
C LYS A 35 -5.45 -16.34 -2.29
N ASN A 36 -6.52 -16.26 -1.48
CA ASN A 36 -6.83 -15.12 -0.63
C ASN A 36 -7.19 -15.62 0.78
N ALA A 37 -6.55 -15.06 1.79
CA ALA A 37 -6.75 -15.44 3.19
C ALA A 37 -7.97 -14.78 3.84
N GLN A 38 -8.64 -13.86 3.15
CA GLN A 38 -9.85 -13.17 3.61
C GLN A 38 -9.69 -12.44 4.96
N GLY A 39 -8.51 -11.88 5.20
CA GLY A 39 -8.18 -11.13 6.41
C GLY A 39 -7.83 -12.00 7.62
N ASP A 40 -7.78 -13.34 7.47
CA ASP A 40 -7.50 -14.27 8.56
C ASP A 40 -6.06 -14.81 8.51
N ALA A 41 -5.31 -14.56 9.58
CA ALA A 41 -3.91 -14.99 9.67
C ALA A 41 -3.75 -16.53 9.71
N THR A 42 -4.74 -17.27 10.20
CA THR A 42 -4.71 -18.73 10.21
C THR A 42 -4.89 -19.26 8.79
N ASN A 43 -5.81 -18.69 8.03
CA ASN A 43 -5.98 -19.01 6.62
C ASN A 43 -4.73 -18.67 5.83
N LEU A 44 -4.09 -17.52 6.11
CA LEU A 44 -2.84 -17.11 5.46
C LEU A 44 -1.73 -18.16 5.66
N ASN A 45 -1.50 -18.60 6.89
CA ASN A 45 -0.53 -19.64 7.20
C ASN A 45 -0.87 -20.97 6.52
N THR A 46 -2.15 -21.33 6.45
CA THR A 46 -2.61 -22.53 5.73
C THR A 46 -2.29 -22.44 4.23
N ILE A 47 -2.56 -21.26 3.62
CA ILE A 47 -2.25 -21.01 2.21
C ILE A 47 -0.73 -21.08 1.96
N CYS A 48 0.10 -20.50 2.84
CA CYS A 48 1.56 -20.64 2.74
C CYS A 48 2.00 -22.10 2.74
N GLN A 49 1.48 -22.91 3.66
CA GLN A 49 1.78 -24.34 3.70
C GLN A 49 1.32 -25.07 2.44
N GLU A 50 0.12 -24.77 1.92
CA GLU A 50 -0.36 -25.33 0.65
C GLU A 50 0.56 -25.01 -0.52
N MET A 51 1.10 -23.77 -0.61
CA MET A 51 2.04 -23.39 -1.66
C MET A 51 3.34 -24.19 -1.57
N VAL A 52 3.88 -24.38 -0.36
CA VAL A 52 5.07 -25.18 -0.13
C VAL A 52 4.83 -26.64 -0.49
N ASP A 53 3.74 -27.22 -0.01
CA ASP A 53 3.40 -28.64 -0.23
C ASP A 53 3.11 -28.95 -1.72
N SER A 54 2.56 -27.98 -2.44
CA SER A 54 2.27 -28.09 -3.88
C SER A 54 3.49 -27.91 -4.75
N GLN A 55 4.65 -27.52 -4.18
CA GLN A 55 5.91 -27.32 -4.89
C GLN A 55 5.75 -26.43 -6.13
N VAL A 56 5.04 -25.30 -5.96
CA VAL A 56 4.91 -24.32 -7.05
C VAL A 56 6.27 -23.73 -7.41
N ASP A 57 6.46 -23.35 -8.67
CA ASP A 57 7.74 -22.83 -9.17
C ASP A 57 8.07 -21.44 -8.61
N LEU A 58 7.05 -20.66 -8.24
CA LEU A 58 7.19 -19.33 -7.66
C LEU A 58 5.92 -18.92 -6.92
N VAL A 59 6.05 -18.16 -5.82
CA VAL A 59 4.93 -17.50 -5.14
C VAL A 59 5.05 -16.00 -5.27
N ALA A 60 4.07 -15.36 -5.94
CA ALA A 60 3.88 -13.92 -5.88
C ALA A 60 3.02 -13.56 -4.67
N THR A 61 3.53 -12.72 -3.77
CA THR A 61 2.86 -12.29 -2.54
C THR A 61 2.53 -10.80 -2.59
N ILE A 62 1.29 -10.41 -2.34
CA ILE A 62 0.88 -9.02 -2.35
C ILE A 62 0.83 -8.47 -0.93
N ALA A 63 1.52 -7.35 -0.70
CA ALA A 63 1.69 -6.60 0.53
C ALA A 63 2.49 -7.32 1.65
N THR A 64 2.87 -6.55 2.67
CA THR A 64 3.78 -6.98 3.73
C THR A 64 3.32 -8.22 4.49
N PRO A 65 2.04 -8.34 4.95
CA PRO A 65 1.63 -9.47 5.76
C PRO A 65 1.75 -10.82 5.03
N ALA A 66 1.34 -10.86 3.75
CA ALA A 66 1.42 -12.07 2.93
C ALA A 66 2.87 -12.47 2.65
N SER A 67 3.73 -11.47 2.39
CA SER A 67 5.16 -11.68 2.12
C SER A 67 5.89 -12.20 3.35
N GLN A 68 5.63 -11.61 4.52
CA GLN A 68 6.21 -12.08 5.78
C GLN A 68 5.80 -13.52 6.11
N ALA A 69 4.53 -13.86 5.96
CA ALA A 69 4.04 -15.20 6.21
C ALA A 69 4.71 -16.24 5.31
N MET A 70 4.92 -15.90 4.02
CA MET A 70 5.54 -16.83 3.08
C MET A 70 7.05 -16.97 3.32
N VAL A 71 7.78 -15.87 3.57
CA VAL A 71 9.22 -15.92 3.89
C VAL A 71 9.47 -16.68 5.20
N ALA A 72 8.58 -16.56 6.19
CA ALA A 72 8.68 -17.28 7.46
C ALA A 72 8.52 -18.80 7.34
N MET A 73 8.07 -19.32 6.19
CA MET A 73 8.04 -20.76 5.93
C MET A 73 9.44 -21.36 5.70
N GLU A 74 10.45 -20.52 5.43
CA GLU A 74 11.85 -20.93 5.18
C GLU A 74 11.96 -22.06 4.16
N SER A 75 11.13 -22.02 3.10
CA SER A 75 11.07 -23.02 2.06
C SER A 75 11.98 -22.67 0.89
N ASP A 76 12.24 -23.67 0.04
CA ASP A 76 13.00 -23.49 -1.22
C ASP A 76 12.15 -22.83 -2.34
N VAL A 77 10.88 -22.56 -2.11
CA VAL A 77 10.00 -21.93 -3.11
C VAL A 77 10.38 -20.46 -3.29
N PRO A 78 10.70 -20.02 -4.52
CA PRO A 78 11.06 -18.64 -4.82
C PRO A 78 9.89 -17.69 -4.58
N ILE A 79 10.18 -16.49 -4.06
CA ILE A 79 9.17 -15.50 -3.71
C ILE A 79 9.42 -14.19 -4.44
N VAL A 80 8.39 -13.67 -5.12
CA VAL A 80 8.35 -12.30 -5.58
C VAL A 80 7.31 -11.54 -4.74
N PHE A 81 7.78 -10.64 -3.88
CA PHE A 81 6.88 -9.79 -3.12
C PHE A 81 6.50 -8.54 -3.92
N ILE A 82 5.25 -8.13 -3.82
CA ILE A 82 4.65 -7.01 -4.54
C ILE A 82 4.23 -5.95 -3.53
N SER A 83 4.72 -4.72 -3.70
CA SER A 83 4.28 -3.56 -2.92
C SER A 83 4.53 -3.69 -1.40
N VAL A 84 5.76 -4.01 -1.02
CA VAL A 84 6.16 -4.02 0.39
C VAL A 84 6.85 -2.71 0.73
N SER A 85 6.29 -1.92 1.65
CA SER A 85 6.79 -0.56 1.95
C SER A 85 8.20 -0.55 2.56
N ASN A 86 8.55 -1.56 3.36
CA ASN A 86 9.89 -1.69 3.97
C ASN A 86 10.32 -3.17 3.99
N PRO A 87 10.84 -3.72 2.89
CA PRO A 87 11.22 -5.14 2.82
C PRO A 87 12.28 -5.56 3.84
N ILE A 88 13.26 -4.69 4.11
CA ILE A 88 14.32 -4.94 5.10
C ILE A 88 13.72 -4.97 6.52
N GLY A 89 12.97 -3.95 6.90
CA GLY A 89 12.31 -3.87 8.21
C GLY A 89 11.27 -4.97 8.42
N ALA A 90 10.63 -5.42 7.36
CA ALA A 90 9.72 -6.57 7.37
C ALA A 90 10.45 -7.93 7.46
N GLY A 91 11.77 -7.95 7.35
CA GLY A 91 12.57 -9.17 7.42
C GLY A 91 12.52 -10.05 6.19
N LEU A 92 12.13 -9.51 5.02
CA LEU A 92 12.04 -10.27 3.76
C LEU A 92 13.38 -10.48 3.08
N LEU A 93 14.32 -9.57 3.31
CA LEU A 93 15.69 -9.59 2.80
C LEU A 93 16.59 -8.72 3.70
N THR A 94 17.91 -8.88 3.56
CA THR A 94 18.90 -8.10 4.33
C THR A 94 19.32 -6.84 3.57
N THR A 95 19.43 -6.92 2.23
CA THR A 95 19.73 -5.78 1.36
C THR A 95 18.89 -5.82 0.10
N MET A 96 18.56 -4.66 -0.45
CA MET A 96 17.76 -4.55 -1.69
C MET A 96 18.56 -5.00 -2.93
N GLU A 97 19.85 -4.75 -2.94
CA GLU A 97 20.75 -5.02 -4.07
C GLU A 97 21.06 -6.51 -4.25
N GLN A 98 21.10 -7.25 -3.14
CA GLN A 98 21.39 -8.69 -3.11
C GLN A 98 20.43 -9.40 -2.15
N PRO A 99 19.24 -9.79 -2.63
CA PRO A 99 18.28 -10.56 -1.82
C PRO A 99 18.87 -11.90 -1.35
N ASP A 100 18.65 -12.25 -0.09
CA ASP A 100 19.31 -13.37 0.58
C ASP A 100 18.37 -14.43 1.17
N LYS A 101 17.04 -14.25 1.02
CA LYS A 101 16.03 -15.16 1.58
C LYS A 101 15.16 -15.83 0.50
N ASN A 102 15.76 -16.13 -0.65
CA ASN A 102 15.03 -16.64 -1.80
C ASN A 102 13.80 -15.81 -2.18
N ALA A 103 13.88 -14.49 -1.89
CA ALA A 103 12.79 -13.54 -2.07
C ALA A 103 13.33 -12.23 -2.65
N THR A 104 12.70 -11.74 -3.71
CA THR A 104 12.90 -10.40 -4.27
C THR A 104 11.56 -9.75 -4.54
N GLY A 105 11.51 -8.52 -5.02
CA GLY A 105 10.25 -7.87 -5.35
C GLY A 105 10.30 -6.35 -5.36
N THR A 106 9.12 -5.75 -5.34
CA THR A 106 8.94 -4.30 -5.39
C THR A 106 8.59 -3.71 -4.03
N SER A 107 9.21 -2.57 -3.73
CA SER A 107 8.87 -1.71 -2.61
C SER A 107 8.16 -0.46 -3.12
N ASN A 108 7.03 -0.13 -2.52
CA ASN A 108 6.35 1.14 -2.68
C ASN A 108 6.63 2.02 -1.45
N ALA A 109 7.88 2.41 -1.25
CA ALA A 109 8.23 3.29 -0.14
C ALA A 109 7.32 4.53 -0.17
N ILE A 110 6.66 4.80 0.96
CA ILE A 110 5.71 5.90 1.06
C ILE A 110 6.49 7.21 1.06
N PRO A 111 6.21 8.13 0.13
CA PRO A 111 6.91 9.40 0.03
C PRO A 111 6.34 10.39 1.08
N ILE A 112 6.72 10.18 2.34
CA ILE A 112 6.21 10.94 3.50
C ILE A 112 6.37 12.45 3.27
N GLU A 113 7.55 12.88 2.83
CA GLU A 113 7.85 14.30 2.59
C GLU A 113 6.95 14.88 1.49
N ASP A 114 6.73 14.14 0.40
CA ASP A 114 5.91 14.60 -0.72
C ASP A 114 4.42 14.63 -0.35
N ILE A 115 3.93 13.69 0.47
CA ILE A 115 2.53 13.69 0.93
C ILE A 115 2.26 14.88 1.87
N PHE A 116 3.17 15.17 2.79
CA PHE A 116 3.01 16.35 3.67
C PHE A 116 3.24 17.67 2.90
N ALA A 117 4.15 17.70 1.93
CA ALA A 117 4.29 18.85 1.04
C ALA A 117 3.03 19.07 0.20
N LEU A 118 2.40 18.00 -0.30
CA LEU A 118 1.11 18.07 -0.98
C LEU A 118 0.02 18.60 -0.05
N SER A 119 0.03 18.21 1.23
CA SER A 119 -0.91 18.75 2.23
C SER A 119 -0.73 20.27 2.41
N ASP A 120 0.51 20.75 2.49
CA ASP A 120 0.79 22.19 2.58
C ASP A 120 0.35 22.96 1.34
N ASP A 121 0.48 22.35 0.14
CA ASP A 121 0.07 22.98 -1.12
C ASP A 121 -1.45 23.02 -1.29
N LEU A 122 -2.14 21.91 -1.02
CA LEU A 122 -3.59 21.79 -1.26
C LEU A 122 -4.45 22.37 -0.12
N THR A 123 -3.99 22.26 1.12
CA THR A 123 -4.68 22.72 2.34
C THR A 123 -3.72 23.43 3.29
N PRO A 124 -3.24 24.64 2.92
CA PRO A 124 -2.20 25.32 3.69
C PRO A 124 -2.64 25.67 5.11
N GLY A 125 -1.67 25.61 6.04
CA GLY A 125 -1.86 26.06 7.42
C GLY A 125 -2.22 24.96 8.40
N MET A 126 -2.17 23.70 8.02
CA MET A 126 -2.35 22.55 8.93
C MET A 126 -1.24 22.54 9.98
N GLN A 127 -1.60 22.42 11.27
CA GLN A 127 -0.66 22.42 12.39
C GLN A 127 -0.66 21.10 13.15
N THR A 128 -1.79 20.39 13.17
CA THR A 128 -1.96 19.15 13.92
C THR A 128 -2.46 18.03 13.00
N TYR A 129 -1.70 16.96 12.87
CA TYR A 129 -2.07 15.80 12.07
C TYR A 129 -2.57 14.64 12.92
N GLY A 130 -3.68 14.03 12.52
CA GLY A 130 -4.13 12.74 13.04
C GLY A 130 -3.38 11.61 12.35
N LEU A 131 -2.80 10.71 13.10
CA LEU A 131 -2.12 9.52 12.59
C LEU A 131 -2.98 8.29 12.90
N LEU A 132 -3.63 7.72 11.87
CA LEU A 132 -4.55 6.59 12.02
C LEU A 132 -3.92 5.33 11.42
N TYR A 133 -3.70 4.30 12.23
CA TYR A 133 -3.01 3.10 11.79
C TYR A 133 -3.31 1.86 12.64
N CYS A 134 -3.02 0.66 12.06
CA CYS A 134 -3.11 -0.62 12.73
C CYS A 134 -1.73 -1.08 13.22
N THR A 135 -1.63 -1.43 14.50
CA THR A 135 -0.35 -1.90 15.07
C THR A 135 0.00 -3.34 14.72
N ASN A 136 -0.92 -4.10 14.13
CA ASN A 136 -0.66 -5.48 13.69
C ASN A 136 0.12 -5.54 12.37
N GLU A 137 0.34 -4.40 11.69
CA GLU A 137 1.09 -4.29 10.45
C GLU A 137 2.38 -3.51 10.67
N VAL A 138 3.53 -4.19 10.55
CA VAL A 138 4.85 -3.60 10.81
C VAL A 138 5.18 -2.43 9.87
N ASN A 139 4.72 -2.50 8.62
CA ASN A 139 4.84 -1.41 7.64
C ASN A 139 4.11 -0.15 8.11
N SER A 140 2.90 -0.29 8.64
CA SER A 140 2.11 0.83 9.17
C SER A 140 2.83 1.51 10.34
N VAL A 141 3.31 0.72 11.30
CA VAL A 141 4.08 1.22 12.45
C VAL A 141 5.33 1.96 11.98
N THR A 142 6.14 1.36 11.09
CA THR A 142 7.36 1.99 10.56
C THR A 142 7.06 3.29 9.83
N THR A 143 6.00 3.31 8.99
CA THR A 143 5.61 4.51 8.25
C THR A 143 5.17 5.63 9.20
N ILE A 144 4.41 5.30 10.24
CA ILE A 144 3.99 6.29 11.24
C ILE A 144 5.18 6.83 12.04
N GLU A 145 6.17 6.01 12.37
CA GLU A 145 7.40 6.50 13.01
C GLU A 145 8.14 7.50 12.10
N ASN A 146 8.24 7.22 10.81
CA ASN A 146 8.82 8.15 9.83
C ASN A 146 7.99 9.44 9.72
N ALA A 147 6.67 9.34 9.69
CA ALA A 147 5.78 10.50 9.67
C ALA A 147 5.95 11.37 10.93
N LYS A 148 6.06 10.76 12.11
CA LYS A 148 6.31 11.48 13.38
C LYS A 148 7.65 12.21 13.34
N ASN A 149 8.71 11.55 12.88
CA ASN A 149 10.03 12.18 12.74
C ASN A 149 9.96 13.41 11.83
N TYR A 150 9.29 13.29 10.67
CA TYR A 150 9.09 14.42 9.75
C TYR A 150 8.30 15.57 10.41
N LEU A 151 7.19 15.27 11.07
CA LEU A 151 6.36 16.27 11.75
C LEU A 151 7.14 16.97 12.88
N ASP A 152 7.91 16.22 13.68
CA ASP A 152 8.78 16.77 14.73
C ASP A 152 9.84 17.71 14.16
N GLU A 153 10.50 17.33 13.05
CA GLU A 153 11.48 18.19 12.35
C GLU A 153 10.85 19.48 11.82
N LYS A 154 9.60 19.44 11.40
CA LYS A 154 8.84 20.62 10.93
C LYS A 154 8.18 21.42 12.07
N GLY A 155 8.22 20.93 13.29
CA GLY A 155 7.58 21.57 14.47
C GLY A 155 6.05 21.47 14.44
N LEU A 156 5.50 20.49 13.73
CA LEU A 156 4.08 20.19 13.64
C LEU A 156 3.64 19.24 14.75
N GLN A 157 2.37 19.30 15.13
CA GLN A 157 1.81 18.45 16.18
C GLN A 157 1.12 17.23 15.58
N TYR A 158 0.98 16.16 16.37
CA TYR A 158 0.19 15.01 15.95
C TYR A 158 -0.57 14.36 17.10
N VAL A 159 -1.65 13.68 16.75
CA VAL A 159 -2.48 12.86 17.65
C VAL A 159 -2.61 11.48 17.01
N GLU A 160 -2.21 10.45 17.74
CA GLU A 160 -2.29 9.06 17.25
C GLU A 160 -3.64 8.42 17.63
N GLN A 161 -4.22 7.68 16.70
CA GLN A 161 -5.30 6.72 16.95
C GLN A 161 -4.92 5.36 16.38
N ILE A 162 -4.92 4.39 17.26
CA ILE A 162 -4.47 3.02 16.96
C ILE A 162 -5.69 2.11 16.90
N VAL A 163 -5.71 1.26 15.89
CA VAL A 163 -6.70 0.18 15.78
C VAL A 163 -6.01 -1.18 15.70
N THR A 164 -6.75 -2.22 15.99
CA THR A 164 -6.29 -3.62 15.87
C THR A 164 -7.10 -4.41 14.84
N ASN A 165 -8.25 -3.88 14.43
CA ASN A 165 -9.14 -4.48 13.45
C ASN A 165 -10.06 -3.42 12.82
N SER A 166 -10.75 -3.78 11.72
CA SER A 166 -11.57 -2.87 10.93
C SER A 166 -12.81 -2.32 11.66
N SER A 167 -13.33 -3.04 12.67
CA SER A 167 -14.53 -2.57 13.42
C SER A 167 -14.24 -1.36 14.32
N GLU A 168 -12.98 -1.08 14.63
CA GLU A 168 -12.55 0.05 15.46
C GLU A 168 -12.32 1.33 14.66
N VAL A 169 -12.13 1.21 13.32
CA VAL A 169 -11.65 2.30 12.46
C VAL A 169 -12.56 3.53 12.47
N GLN A 170 -13.88 3.34 12.36
CA GLN A 170 -14.82 4.47 12.37
C GLN A 170 -14.77 5.26 13.69
N GLN A 171 -14.72 4.56 14.82
CA GLN A 171 -14.62 5.21 16.13
C GLN A 171 -13.30 5.94 16.31
N ALA A 172 -12.19 5.36 15.81
CA ALA A 172 -10.88 6.00 15.84
C ALA A 172 -10.84 7.28 14.98
N ALA A 173 -11.45 7.26 13.79
CA ALA A 173 -11.60 8.45 12.95
C ALA A 173 -12.44 9.54 13.66
N GLN A 174 -13.54 9.16 14.30
CA GLN A 174 -14.38 10.08 15.08
C GLN A 174 -13.62 10.73 16.25
N ALA A 175 -12.69 10.00 16.88
CA ALA A 175 -11.87 10.53 17.97
C ALA A 175 -10.84 11.56 17.48
N LEU A 176 -10.39 11.47 16.22
CA LEU A 176 -9.43 12.40 15.62
C LEU A 176 -10.06 13.72 15.21
N VAL A 177 -11.17 13.70 14.49
CA VAL A 177 -11.71 14.88 13.76
C VAL A 177 -12.02 16.10 14.63
N GLY A 178 -12.17 15.93 15.93
CA GLY A 178 -12.35 17.06 16.87
C GLY A 178 -11.03 17.68 17.37
N ASN A 179 -9.87 17.12 17.04
CA ASN A 179 -8.59 17.46 17.65
C ASN A 179 -7.45 17.70 16.64
N VAL A 180 -7.72 17.57 15.34
CA VAL A 180 -6.70 17.63 14.29
C VAL A 180 -7.18 18.48 13.11
N ASP A 181 -6.22 18.97 12.31
CA ASP A 181 -6.48 19.76 11.09
C ASP A 181 -6.52 18.88 9.83
N ALA A 182 -5.79 17.77 9.84
CA ALA A 182 -5.75 16.78 8.77
C ALA A 182 -5.49 15.36 9.34
N ILE A 183 -5.81 14.31 8.58
CA ILE A 183 -5.50 12.92 8.95
C ILE A 183 -4.54 12.35 7.91
N PHE A 184 -3.48 11.68 8.37
CA PHE A 184 -2.59 10.86 7.57
C PHE A 184 -2.84 9.37 7.84
N VAL A 185 -2.90 8.58 6.75
CA VAL A 185 -3.10 7.12 6.81
C VAL A 185 -1.99 6.44 6.01
N PRO A 186 -1.17 5.58 6.64
CA PRO A 186 -0.14 4.81 5.94
C PRO A 186 -0.75 3.74 5.02
N ASN A 187 0.08 3.01 4.27
CA ASN A 187 -0.35 1.77 3.60
C ASN A 187 -0.70 0.70 4.64
N ASP A 188 -1.97 0.64 4.96
CA ASP A 188 -2.56 -0.17 6.04
C ASP A 188 -3.77 -0.90 5.49
N SER A 189 -3.70 -2.23 5.42
CA SER A 189 -4.76 -3.05 4.82
C SER A 189 -6.07 -2.96 5.58
N VAL A 190 -6.01 -2.81 6.91
CA VAL A 190 -7.18 -2.73 7.79
C VAL A 190 -7.89 -1.39 7.60
N ILE A 191 -7.13 -0.29 7.58
CA ILE A 191 -7.69 1.06 7.38
C ILE A 191 -8.18 1.23 5.93
N GLN A 192 -7.40 0.74 4.95
CA GLN A 192 -7.77 0.84 3.53
C GLN A 192 -9.10 0.15 3.23
N ALA A 193 -9.35 -1.03 3.80
CA ALA A 193 -10.62 -1.74 3.65
C ALA A 193 -11.80 -0.97 4.30
N ALA A 194 -11.55 -0.13 5.29
CA ALA A 194 -12.53 0.69 5.99
C ALA A 194 -12.50 2.18 5.58
N MET A 195 -11.74 2.54 4.53
CA MET A 195 -11.54 3.93 4.12
C MET A 195 -12.84 4.69 3.84
N PRO A 196 -13.90 4.11 3.24
CA PRO A 196 -15.16 4.82 3.07
C PRO A 196 -15.75 5.35 4.39
N LEU A 197 -15.59 4.61 5.50
CA LEU A 197 -16.07 5.05 6.83
C LEU A 197 -15.22 6.19 7.39
N VAL A 198 -13.89 6.14 7.16
CA VAL A 198 -12.98 7.24 7.54
C VAL A 198 -13.32 8.50 6.76
N ALA A 199 -13.52 8.36 5.43
CA ALA A 199 -13.84 9.45 4.53
C ALA A 199 -15.18 10.14 4.90
N GLU A 200 -16.23 9.37 5.21
CA GLU A 200 -17.51 9.88 5.65
C GLU A 200 -17.35 10.78 6.90
N VAL A 201 -16.71 10.24 7.95
CA VAL A 201 -16.47 10.96 9.21
C VAL A 201 -15.65 12.23 8.99
N ALA A 202 -14.59 12.15 8.18
CA ALA A 202 -13.69 13.26 7.94
C ALA A 202 -14.33 14.37 7.06
N ARG A 203 -15.09 14.01 6.04
CA ARG A 203 -15.85 14.95 5.18
C ARG A 203 -16.90 15.71 5.97
N ASP A 204 -17.63 15.03 6.86
CA ASP A 204 -18.64 15.67 7.73
C ASP A 204 -17.99 16.71 8.66
N ALA A 205 -16.79 16.44 9.14
CA ALA A 205 -16.00 17.33 9.98
C ALA A 205 -15.17 18.36 9.19
N LYS A 206 -15.14 18.29 7.85
CA LYS A 206 -14.29 19.12 6.97
C LYS A 206 -12.79 18.94 7.22
N ILE A 207 -12.36 17.73 7.56
CA ILE A 207 -10.97 17.37 7.81
C ILE A 207 -10.44 16.60 6.58
N PRO A 208 -9.37 17.06 5.88
CA PRO A 208 -8.79 16.32 4.78
C PRO A 208 -8.08 15.06 5.27
N VAL A 209 -8.21 13.97 4.51
CA VAL A 209 -7.49 12.71 4.74
C VAL A 209 -6.46 12.51 3.63
N TYR A 210 -5.20 12.46 3.99
CA TYR A 210 -4.09 12.13 3.10
C TYR A 210 -3.75 10.66 3.26
N GLY A 211 -4.04 9.89 2.22
CA GLY A 211 -3.72 8.46 2.19
C GLY A 211 -2.36 8.19 1.56
N SER A 212 -1.92 6.96 1.64
CA SER A 212 -0.63 6.52 1.05
C SER A 212 -0.80 5.71 -0.24
N SER A 213 -2.03 5.64 -0.78
CA SER A 213 -2.31 4.95 -2.04
C SER A 213 -3.45 5.60 -2.82
N ALA A 214 -3.43 5.44 -4.16
CA ALA A 214 -4.51 5.91 -5.02
C ALA A 214 -5.86 5.25 -4.69
N VAL A 215 -5.86 4.00 -4.23
CA VAL A 215 -7.09 3.30 -3.84
C VAL A 215 -7.74 3.92 -2.60
N MET A 216 -6.96 4.40 -1.64
CA MET A 216 -7.53 5.16 -0.52
C MET A 216 -8.23 6.43 -1.01
N VAL A 217 -7.65 7.10 -2.01
CA VAL A 217 -8.26 8.30 -2.62
C VAL A 217 -9.51 7.94 -3.41
N ASN A 218 -9.52 6.86 -4.19
CA ASN A 218 -10.71 6.33 -4.86
C ASN A 218 -11.83 5.92 -3.88
N SER A 219 -11.44 5.60 -2.64
CA SER A 219 -12.35 5.22 -1.55
C SER A 219 -12.74 6.40 -0.64
N GLY A 220 -12.42 7.62 -1.04
CA GLY A 220 -12.87 8.84 -0.40
C GLY A 220 -11.82 9.62 0.40
N ALA A 221 -10.58 9.18 0.54
CA ALA A 221 -9.50 10.04 1.03
C ALA A 221 -9.32 11.26 0.10
N PHE A 222 -8.78 12.35 0.61
CA PHE A 222 -8.67 13.60 -0.16
C PHE A 222 -7.61 13.52 -1.25
N ALA A 223 -6.38 13.20 -0.87
CA ALA A 223 -5.26 13.22 -1.82
C ALA A 223 -4.13 12.27 -1.41
N THR A 224 -3.25 11.97 -2.37
CA THR A 224 -2.00 11.24 -2.17
C THR A 224 -0.97 11.57 -3.23
N VAL A 225 0.29 11.24 -2.95
CA VAL A 225 1.33 11.02 -3.96
C VAL A 225 1.58 9.51 -4.03
N ALA A 226 1.34 8.89 -5.18
CA ALA A 226 1.37 7.45 -5.32
C ALA A 226 2.01 7.00 -6.64
N ILE A 227 2.30 5.72 -6.73
CA ILE A 227 2.47 4.98 -7.98
C ILE A 227 1.15 4.26 -8.28
N THR A 228 0.91 3.91 -9.55
CA THR A 228 -0.23 3.08 -9.89
C THR A 228 0.01 1.64 -9.46
N ASP A 229 -0.98 1.05 -8.82
CA ASP A 229 -0.90 -0.32 -8.31
C ASP A 229 -0.67 -1.35 -9.44
N THR A 230 -1.28 -1.11 -10.62
CA THR A 230 -1.05 -1.90 -11.83
C THR A 230 0.42 -1.92 -12.25
N GLU A 231 1.11 -0.76 -12.26
CA GLU A 231 2.51 -0.64 -12.65
C GLU A 231 3.45 -1.38 -11.67
N ILE A 232 3.15 -1.32 -10.36
CA ILE A 232 3.88 -2.11 -9.35
C ILE A 232 3.75 -3.61 -9.67
N GLY A 233 2.56 -4.07 -10.02
CA GLY A 233 2.30 -5.45 -10.43
C GLY A 233 3.12 -5.84 -11.65
N MET A 234 3.13 -5.01 -12.70
CA MET A 234 3.88 -5.26 -13.95
C MET A 234 5.39 -5.36 -13.69
N ILE A 235 5.97 -4.41 -12.94
CA ILE A 235 7.40 -4.45 -12.57
C ILE A 235 7.73 -5.73 -11.79
N SER A 236 6.85 -6.16 -10.90
CA SER A 236 7.05 -7.41 -10.14
C SER A 236 6.98 -8.65 -11.03
N ALA A 237 6.16 -8.64 -12.08
CA ALA A 237 6.11 -9.71 -13.07
C ALA A 237 7.41 -9.82 -13.87
N ASP A 238 8.04 -8.70 -14.24
CA ASP A 238 9.37 -8.72 -14.88
C ASP A 238 10.43 -9.43 -14.01
N MET A 239 10.35 -9.31 -12.68
CA MET A 239 11.23 -10.04 -11.77
C MET A 239 10.94 -11.54 -11.76
N ALA A 240 9.66 -11.94 -11.77
CA ALA A 240 9.28 -13.35 -11.90
C ALA A 240 9.75 -13.94 -13.23
N ILE A 241 9.59 -13.20 -14.33
CA ILE A 241 10.08 -13.59 -15.66
C ILE A 241 11.60 -13.77 -15.66
N ALA A 242 12.34 -12.85 -15.05
CA ALA A 242 13.79 -12.97 -14.95
C ALA A 242 14.22 -14.29 -14.23
N HIS A 243 13.45 -14.71 -13.22
CA HIS A 243 13.66 -15.99 -12.56
C HIS A 243 13.30 -17.17 -13.48
N PHE A 244 12.17 -17.13 -14.17
CA PHE A 244 11.79 -18.17 -15.16
C PHE A 244 12.78 -18.30 -16.30
N GLU A 245 13.51 -17.24 -16.63
CA GLU A 245 14.61 -17.22 -17.59
C GLU A 245 15.95 -17.72 -17.02
N GLY A 246 15.97 -18.14 -15.75
CA GLY A 246 17.07 -18.82 -15.10
C GLY A 246 17.97 -17.94 -14.22
N LYS A 247 17.54 -16.72 -13.85
CA LYS A 247 18.24 -15.94 -12.83
C LYS A 247 17.90 -16.47 -11.44
N GLU A 248 18.90 -16.57 -10.58
CA GLU A 248 18.68 -16.84 -9.17
C GLU A 248 18.03 -15.63 -8.48
N MET A 249 17.19 -15.85 -7.46
CA MET A 249 16.52 -14.75 -6.74
C MET A 249 17.53 -13.73 -6.17
N ALA A 250 18.70 -14.21 -5.72
CA ALA A 250 19.79 -13.36 -5.22
C ALA A 250 20.39 -12.41 -6.27
N ASP A 251 20.25 -12.72 -7.56
CA ASP A 251 20.74 -11.92 -8.69
C ASP A 251 19.68 -10.97 -9.28
N ILE A 252 18.50 -10.93 -8.67
CA ILE A 252 17.42 -10.03 -9.06
C ILE A 252 17.24 -9.00 -7.92
N PRO A 253 17.82 -7.79 -8.04
CA PRO A 253 17.67 -6.76 -7.01
C PRO A 253 16.21 -6.43 -6.74
N ALA A 254 15.86 -6.25 -5.48
CA ALA A 254 14.57 -5.67 -5.12
C ALA A 254 14.56 -4.17 -5.47
N LEU A 255 13.45 -3.64 -5.94
CA LEU A 255 13.35 -2.28 -6.42
C LEU A 255 12.40 -1.43 -5.56
N VAL A 256 12.84 -0.22 -5.23
CA VAL A 256 11.93 0.83 -4.75
C VAL A 256 11.32 1.49 -5.98
N VAL A 257 10.01 1.38 -6.12
CA VAL A 257 9.30 2.03 -7.23
C VAL A 257 8.92 3.45 -6.81
N PRO A 258 9.38 4.50 -7.51
CA PRO A 258 9.12 5.87 -7.10
C PRO A 258 7.64 6.23 -7.29
N ALA A 259 7.05 6.86 -6.29
CA ALA A 259 5.75 7.51 -6.41
C ALA A 259 5.91 8.85 -7.16
N ASN A 260 5.11 9.07 -8.19
CA ASN A 260 5.22 10.26 -9.06
C ASN A 260 3.87 10.81 -9.54
N ALA A 261 2.76 10.20 -9.13
CA ALA A 261 1.42 10.63 -9.50
C ALA A 261 0.74 11.32 -8.31
N ILE A 262 0.28 12.56 -8.50
CA ILE A 262 -0.60 13.22 -7.56
C ILE A 262 -2.04 12.81 -7.89
N VAL A 263 -2.75 12.25 -6.93
CA VAL A 263 -4.14 11.82 -7.08
C VAL A 263 -5.01 12.57 -6.09
N VAL A 264 -6.11 13.17 -6.56
CA VAL A 264 -7.06 13.94 -5.75
C VAL A 264 -8.48 13.47 -6.02
N ASN A 265 -9.26 13.28 -4.96
CA ASN A 265 -10.68 12.95 -5.04
C ASN A 265 -11.52 14.23 -5.16
N GLU A 266 -12.20 14.39 -6.31
CA GLU A 266 -13.02 15.57 -6.59
C GLU A 266 -14.22 15.69 -5.63
N ASP A 267 -14.90 14.58 -5.32
CA ASP A 267 -16.06 14.58 -4.43
C ASP A 267 -15.65 15.00 -3.01
N THR A 268 -14.45 14.58 -2.58
CA THR A 268 -13.88 15.02 -1.29
C THR A 268 -13.44 16.48 -1.33
N ALA A 269 -12.78 16.93 -2.41
CA ALA A 269 -12.40 18.34 -2.57
C ALA A 269 -13.64 19.27 -2.47
N GLU A 270 -14.72 18.91 -3.17
CA GLU A 270 -16.01 19.62 -3.11
C GLU A 270 -16.59 19.61 -1.70
N ALA A 271 -16.60 18.45 -1.03
CA ALA A 271 -17.10 18.29 0.33
C ALA A 271 -16.32 19.14 1.33
N LEU A 272 -15.00 19.22 1.21
CA LEU A 272 -14.12 20.04 2.05
C LEU A 272 -14.24 21.54 1.74
N GLY A 273 -14.70 21.91 0.53
CA GLY A 273 -14.72 23.28 0.04
C GLY A 273 -13.35 23.76 -0.46
N VAL A 274 -12.46 22.84 -0.81
CA VAL A 274 -11.13 23.12 -1.36
C VAL A 274 -11.27 23.51 -2.82
N THR A 275 -10.68 24.64 -3.20
CA THR A 275 -10.62 25.10 -4.59
C THR A 275 -9.18 25.09 -5.07
N LEU A 276 -8.89 24.28 -6.07
CA LEU A 276 -7.56 24.16 -6.66
C LEU A 276 -7.35 25.19 -7.76
N SER A 277 -6.17 25.76 -7.84
CA SER A 277 -5.76 26.64 -8.93
C SER A 277 -5.57 25.87 -10.24
N ASP A 278 -5.55 26.58 -11.38
CA ASP A 278 -5.29 25.93 -12.68
C ASP A 278 -3.88 25.34 -12.76
N GLU A 279 -2.90 25.92 -12.03
CA GLU A 279 -1.54 25.42 -11.94
C GLU A 279 -1.50 24.08 -11.18
N GLN A 280 -2.15 24.00 -10.02
CA GLN A 280 -2.25 22.75 -9.24
C GLN A 280 -2.96 21.64 -10.03
N LYS A 281 -3.99 21.97 -10.79
CA LYS A 281 -4.74 20.99 -11.61
C LYS A 281 -3.94 20.37 -12.75
N ALA A 282 -2.87 21.02 -13.21
CA ALA A 282 -2.12 20.57 -14.39
C ALA A 282 -1.43 19.21 -14.17
N ASP A 283 -0.99 18.93 -12.94
CA ASP A 283 -0.22 17.73 -12.60
C ASP A 283 -1.02 16.72 -11.76
N ILE A 284 -2.34 16.96 -11.57
CA ILE A 284 -3.21 16.13 -10.74
C ILE A 284 -4.03 15.15 -11.59
N THR A 285 -4.02 13.90 -11.21
CA THR A 285 -5.01 12.91 -11.64
C THR A 285 -6.24 13.00 -10.74
N PHE A 286 -7.37 13.40 -11.32
CA PHE A 286 -8.63 13.47 -10.60
C PHE A 286 -9.37 12.15 -10.63
N VAL A 287 -9.89 11.77 -9.46
CA VAL A 287 -10.76 10.60 -9.29
C VAL A 287 -12.03 11.00 -8.56
N ARG A 288 -13.04 10.14 -8.61
CA ARG A 288 -14.27 10.23 -7.83
C ARG A 288 -14.45 8.97 -7.01
N ASP A 289 -15.35 9.04 -6.03
CA ASP A 289 -15.66 7.86 -5.22
C ASP A 289 -16.03 6.68 -6.13
N SER A 290 -15.42 5.53 -5.87
CA SER A 290 -15.79 4.29 -6.54
C SER A 290 -17.27 4.00 -6.25
N ALA A 291 -18.08 3.77 -7.29
CA ALA A 291 -19.48 3.38 -7.10
C ALA A 291 -19.52 2.03 -6.34
N ASN A 292 -20.19 2.02 -5.20
CA ASN A 292 -20.46 0.80 -4.42
C ASN A 292 -21.36 -0.17 -5.18
#